data_c25b9d01b83e37b88eeb5cc60c692598
#
_entry.id   c25b9d01b83e37b88eeb5cc60c692598
#
_cell.length_a   1.000
_cell.length_b   1.000
_cell.length_c   1.000
_cell.angle_alpha   90.00
_cell.angle_beta   90.00
_cell.angle_gamma   90.00
#
_symmetry.space_group_name_H-M   'P 1'
#
loop_
_entity.id
_entity.type
_entity.pdbx_description
1 polymer ?
#
loop_
_entity_poly.entity_id
_entity_poly.type
_entity_poly.pdbx_seq_one_letter_code
_entity_poly.pdbx_strand_id
1 'polypeptide(L)'
;MKTKFTVFLLLQLILISCSSAISTAKKEYKITKASQFKSHCDLNEWFLKKDTLIGHGVPLHWGVMESKKRLPKNYEIDFKVNMIEESLFEIMLNLNKGKYIRTYLYQIDQNIVIGDGVYDKKDDSYGKRGGKTLFRKPMQLENNKWYNVKIKVLNNQLFFSVDNKTTLECSLEKSNLSQKGKLGFITNGEVKITDLAIKSL
;
A
#
# COMPACT_ATOMS: atom_id res chain seq x y z
N MET A 1 -7.16 -64.38 -26.63
CA MET A 1 -7.38 -62.92 -26.93
C MET A 1 -8.01 -62.09 -25.80
N LYS A 2 -7.91 -62.47 -24.52
CA LYS A 2 -8.53 -61.77 -23.38
C LYS A 2 -7.54 -61.01 -22.46
N THR A 3 -6.23 -61.21 -22.64
CA THR A 3 -5.22 -60.64 -21.74
C THR A 3 -4.68 -59.28 -22.18
N LYS A 4 -4.89 -58.83 -23.41
CA LYS A 4 -4.39 -57.54 -23.90
C LYS A 4 -5.30 -56.30 -23.58
N PHE A 5 -6.57 -56.56 -23.22
CA PHE A 5 -7.53 -55.48 -22.93
C PHE A 5 -7.41 -54.95 -21.49
N THR A 6 -6.97 -55.80 -20.57
CA THR A 6 -6.86 -55.48 -19.14
C THR A 6 -5.68 -54.57 -18.84
N VAL A 7 -4.57 -54.68 -19.59
CA VAL A 7 -3.37 -53.85 -19.41
C VAL A 7 -3.58 -52.42 -19.93
N PHE A 8 -4.41 -52.26 -20.94
CA PHE A 8 -4.70 -50.93 -21.50
C PHE A 8 -5.59 -50.10 -20.58
N LEU A 9 -6.49 -50.70 -19.81
CA LEU A 9 -7.34 -50.02 -18.86
C LEU A 9 -6.62 -49.58 -17.59
N LEU A 10 -5.59 -50.31 -17.18
CA LEU A 10 -4.75 -49.94 -16.02
C LEU A 10 -3.82 -48.77 -16.32
N LEU A 11 -3.39 -48.61 -17.59
CA LEU A 11 -2.52 -47.50 -17.98
C LEU A 11 -3.23 -46.13 -18.07
N GLN A 12 -4.55 -46.14 -18.27
CA GLN A 12 -5.34 -44.90 -18.28
C GLN A 12 -5.69 -44.37 -16.88
N LEU A 13 -5.63 -45.20 -15.85
CA LEU A 13 -5.89 -44.80 -14.47
C LEU A 13 -4.71 -44.08 -13.80
N ILE A 14 -3.51 -44.15 -14.38
CA ILE A 14 -2.30 -43.50 -13.83
C ILE A 14 -2.15 -42.04 -14.29
N LEU A 15 -2.90 -41.58 -15.32
CA LEU A 15 -2.78 -40.23 -15.85
C LEU A 15 -3.74 -39.19 -15.21
N ILE A 16 -4.58 -39.61 -14.24
CA ILE A 16 -5.54 -38.73 -13.58
C ILE A 16 -5.02 -38.24 -12.22
N SER A 17 -3.81 -38.52 -11.83
CA SER A 17 -3.26 -38.11 -10.55
C SER A 17 -2.03 -37.25 -10.77
N CYS A 18 -2.18 -35.95 -10.84
CA CYS A 18 -1.34 -34.89 -10.30
C CYS A 18 -1.61 -33.54 -10.95
N SER A 19 -2.81 -33.04 -10.81
CA SER A 19 -2.97 -31.60 -10.73
C SER A 19 -3.17 -31.24 -9.25
N SER A 20 -2.14 -31.42 -8.44
CA SER A 20 -2.03 -30.72 -7.18
C SER A 20 -1.89 -29.25 -7.52
N ALA A 21 -3.03 -28.57 -7.57
CA ALA A 21 -3.05 -27.11 -7.53
C ALA A 21 -2.27 -26.73 -6.27
N ILE A 22 -0.99 -26.35 -6.44
CA ILE A 22 -0.23 -25.69 -5.38
C ILE A 22 -0.96 -24.38 -5.13
N SER A 23 -1.92 -24.41 -4.23
CA SER A 23 -2.50 -23.24 -3.62
C SER A 23 -1.37 -22.59 -2.83
N THR A 24 -0.61 -21.72 -3.49
CA THR A 24 0.29 -20.81 -2.79
C THR A 24 -0.59 -19.92 -1.94
N ALA A 25 -0.73 -20.29 -0.67
CA ALA A 25 -1.48 -19.52 0.30
C ALA A 25 -0.92 -18.09 0.27
N LYS A 26 -1.72 -17.14 -0.22
CA LYS A 26 -1.35 -15.73 -0.27
C LYS A 26 -1.05 -15.29 1.16
N LYS A 27 0.19 -14.97 1.45
CA LYS A 27 0.62 -14.58 2.78
C LYS A 27 0.08 -13.19 3.08
N GLU A 28 -0.92 -13.12 3.96
CA GLU A 28 -1.45 -11.86 4.48
C GLU A 28 -0.76 -11.52 5.80
N TYR A 29 -0.46 -10.25 6.03
CA TYR A 29 -0.13 -9.74 7.35
C TYR A 29 -0.84 -8.42 7.63
N LYS A 30 -1.23 -8.24 8.89
CA LYS A 30 -1.90 -7.01 9.37
C LYS A 30 -0.94 -6.21 10.23
N ILE A 31 -1.05 -4.90 10.20
CA ILE A 31 -0.37 -4.03 11.14
C ILE A 31 -1.32 -3.82 12.32
N THR A 32 -1.14 -4.63 13.35
CA THR A 32 -1.99 -4.65 14.56
C THR A 32 -1.21 -4.35 15.84
N LYS A 33 0.11 -4.13 15.74
CA LYS A 33 1.00 -3.88 16.89
C LYS A 33 1.93 -2.71 16.59
N ALA A 34 2.12 -1.83 17.57
CA ALA A 34 3.07 -0.72 17.49
C ALA A 34 4.51 -1.18 17.14
N SER A 35 4.88 -2.40 17.54
CA SER A 35 6.18 -2.99 17.21
C SER A 35 6.41 -3.25 15.71
N GLN A 36 5.39 -3.15 14.86
CA GLN A 36 5.48 -3.42 13.42
C GLN A 36 5.84 -2.18 12.58
N PHE A 37 5.82 -0.99 13.18
CA PHE A 37 6.19 0.26 12.53
C PHE A 37 7.13 1.10 13.40
N LYS A 38 7.69 2.16 12.81
CA LYS A 38 8.46 3.20 13.50
C LYS A 38 7.87 4.55 13.12
N SER A 39 7.60 5.39 14.13
CA SER A 39 7.44 6.83 13.93
C SER A 39 8.82 7.45 13.75
N HIS A 40 8.92 8.52 12.98
CA HIS A 40 10.18 9.17 12.67
C HIS A 40 10.54 10.31 13.62
N CYS A 41 9.57 10.83 14.34
CA CYS A 41 9.77 11.85 15.37
C CYS A 41 9.52 11.28 16.76
N ASP A 42 10.16 11.87 17.76
CA ASP A 42 10.02 11.48 19.18
C ASP A 42 8.65 11.89 19.78
N LEU A 43 7.90 12.68 19.06
CA LEU A 43 6.54 13.10 19.41
C LEU A 43 5.57 12.03 18.90
N ASN A 44 4.81 11.40 19.70
CA ASN A 44 3.80 10.36 19.42
C ASN A 44 2.89 10.66 18.21
N GLU A 45 3.49 10.96 17.06
CA GLU A 45 2.82 11.34 15.81
C GLU A 45 2.01 10.18 15.23
N TRP A 46 2.47 8.96 15.47
CA TRP A 46 1.77 7.76 15.03
C TRP A 46 1.69 6.76 16.18
N PHE A 47 0.48 6.39 16.55
CA PHE A 47 0.22 5.41 17.60
C PHE A 47 -0.97 4.53 17.27
N LEU A 48 -1.01 3.37 17.91
CA LEU A 48 -2.10 2.41 17.76
C LEU A 48 -3.01 2.50 18.99
N LYS A 49 -4.30 2.78 18.77
CA LYS A 49 -5.34 2.75 19.80
C LYS A 49 -6.36 1.67 19.43
N LYS A 50 -6.36 0.56 20.16
CA LYS A 50 -7.08 -0.67 19.76
C LYS A 50 -6.65 -1.09 18.36
N ASP A 51 -7.56 -1.17 17.39
CA ASP A 51 -7.31 -1.58 16.01
C ASP A 51 -7.17 -0.39 15.04
N THR A 52 -7.12 0.83 15.59
CA THR A 52 -7.00 2.06 14.79
C THR A 52 -5.60 2.62 14.90
N LEU A 53 -4.91 2.75 13.78
CA LEU A 53 -3.66 3.49 13.67
C LEU A 53 -4.02 4.97 13.48
N ILE A 54 -3.54 5.82 14.39
CA ILE A 54 -3.80 7.26 14.41
C ILE A 54 -2.52 7.99 14.07
N GLY A 55 -2.60 8.88 13.09
CA GLY A 55 -1.51 9.77 12.70
C GLY A 55 -1.86 11.21 13.00
N HIS A 56 -0.90 11.93 13.57
CA HIS A 56 -0.98 13.36 13.80
C HIS A 56 0.17 14.07 13.07
N GLY A 57 -0.17 15.08 12.33
CA GLY A 57 0.75 16.03 11.75
C GLY A 57 0.26 17.44 11.97
N VAL A 58 1.14 18.41 11.85
CA VAL A 58 0.82 19.82 11.80
C VAL A 58 1.51 20.45 10.58
N PRO A 59 1.08 21.60 10.09
CA PRO A 59 1.61 22.16 8.82
C PRO A 59 3.12 22.28 8.74
N LEU A 60 3.82 22.45 9.87
CA LEU A 60 5.27 22.57 9.95
C LEU A 60 5.97 21.26 10.36
N HIS A 61 5.23 20.31 10.96
CA HIS A 61 5.75 19.01 11.40
C HIS A 61 4.80 17.92 10.96
N TRP A 62 5.12 17.30 9.85
CA TRP A 62 4.30 16.22 9.32
C TRP A 62 4.58 14.92 10.05
N GLY A 63 3.52 14.25 10.48
CA GLY A 63 3.63 12.95 11.09
C GLY A 63 4.07 11.91 10.07
N VAL A 64 5.19 11.22 10.34
CA VAL A 64 5.78 10.21 9.43
C VAL A 64 5.99 8.89 10.14
N MET A 65 5.57 7.81 9.52
CA MET A 65 5.87 6.45 9.96
C MET A 65 6.36 5.55 8.81
N GLU A 66 7.12 4.54 9.15
CA GLU A 66 7.48 3.46 8.22
C GLU A 66 7.26 2.08 8.83
N SER A 67 6.84 1.12 8.03
CA SER A 67 6.79 -0.29 8.44
C SER A 67 8.19 -0.85 8.65
N LYS A 68 8.35 -1.78 9.61
CA LYS A 68 9.63 -2.48 9.80
C LYS A 68 9.92 -3.49 8.68
N LYS A 69 8.89 -4.13 8.15
CA LYS A 69 9.01 -5.09 7.05
C LYS A 69 8.95 -4.39 5.70
N ARG A 70 9.65 -4.95 4.74
CA ARG A 70 9.53 -4.54 3.33
C ARG A 70 8.26 -5.12 2.72
N LEU A 71 7.72 -4.40 1.75
CA LEU A 71 6.66 -4.91 0.87
C LEU A 71 7.18 -6.05 -0.01
N PRO A 72 6.37 -7.06 -0.31
CA PRO A 72 6.68 -8.07 -1.33
C PRO A 72 6.89 -7.41 -2.71
N LYS A 73 7.36 -8.17 -3.69
CA LYS A 73 7.48 -7.69 -5.08
C LYS A 73 6.11 -7.39 -5.69
N ASN A 74 5.18 -8.33 -5.51
CA ASN A 74 3.78 -8.19 -5.89
C ASN A 74 2.96 -8.17 -4.61
N TYR A 75 2.08 -7.19 -4.46
CA TYR A 75 1.29 -7.02 -3.24
C TYR A 75 -0.03 -6.31 -3.48
N GLU A 76 -0.93 -6.49 -2.54
CA GLU A 76 -2.15 -5.73 -2.38
C GLU A 76 -2.18 -5.17 -0.96
N ILE A 77 -2.54 -3.90 -0.82
CA ILE A 77 -2.74 -3.20 0.44
C ILE A 77 -4.18 -2.73 0.46
N ASP A 78 -4.92 -3.12 1.49
CA ASP A 78 -6.29 -2.69 1.73
C ASP A 78 -6.35 -2.01 3.10
N PHE A 79 -7.04 -0.89 3.20
CA PHE A 79 -7.35 -0.24 4.47
C PHE A 79 -8.48 0.77 4.30
N LYS A 80 -9.02 1.23 5.44
CA LYS A 80 -9.90 2.39 5.49
C LYS A 80 -9.16 3.56 6.11
N VAL A 81 -9.36 4.75 5.56
CA VAL A 81 -8.81 6.00 6.08
C VAL A 81 -9.92 7.02 6.33
N ASN A 82 -9.80 7.73 7.43
CA ASN A 82 -10.61 8.90 7.75
C ASN A 82 -9.66 10.08 8.00
N MET A 83 -9.85 11.15 7.26
CA MET A 83 -9.12 12.40 7.41
C MET A 83 -10.00 13.38 8.18
N ILE A 84 -9.54 13.82 9.36
CA ILE A 84 -10.38 14.57 10.32
C ILE A 84 -10.46 16.04 9.93
N GLU A 85 -9.38 16.59 9.41
CA GLU A 85 -9.26 17.99 8.99
C GLU A 85 -8.80 18.08 7.54
N GLU A 86 -8.83 19.27 6.96
CA GLU A 86 -8.28 19.52 5.62
C GLU A 86 -6.80 19.12 5.57
N SER A 87 -6.56 17.88 5.24
CA SER A 87 -5.26 17.26 5.35
C SER A 87 -4.80 16.62 4.04
N LEU A 88 -3.49 16.47 3.94
CA LEU A 88 -2.85 15.57 3.02
C LEU A 88 -2.59 14.24 3.76
N PHE A 89 -3.06 13.16 3.20
CA PHE A 89 -2.67 11.83 3.61
C PHE A 89 -1.90 11.14 2.48
N GLU A 90 -0.63 10.90 2.71
CA GLU A 90 0.28 10.32 1.73
C GLU A 90 0.72 8.93 2.13
N ILE A 91 0.68 8.00 1.18
CA ILE A 91 1.12 6.62 1.33
C ILE A 91 2.43 6.47 0.56
N MET A 92 3.49 6.15 1.28
CA MET A 92 4.81 5.89 0.71
C MET A 92 4.94 4.40 0.37
N LEU A 93 4.88 4.07 -0.91
CA LEU A 93 5.10 2.69 -1.35
C LEU A 93 6.56 2.48 -1.75
N ASN A 94 7.08 1.31 -1.42
CA ASN A 94 8.45 0.93 -1.76
C ASN A 94 9.52 1.91 -1.25
N LEU A 95 9.29 2.50 -0.07
CA LEU A 95 10.23 3.45 0.55
C LEU A 95 11.60 2.80 0.74
N ASN A 96 12.61 3.38 0.09
CA ASN A 96 13.99 2.93 0.14
C ASN A 96 14.96 4.10 -0.01
N LYS A 97 15.81 4.32 0.99
CA LYS A 97 16.82 5.41 1.01
C LYS A 97 16.20 6.79 0.66
N GLY A 98 15.03 7.08 1.22
CA GLY A 98 14.35 8.36 1.02
C GLY A 98 13.59 8.51 -0.30
N LYS A 99 13.65 7.56 -1.21
CA LYS A 99 12.84 7.52 -2.44
C LYS A 99 11.68 6.56 -2.29
N TYR A 100 10.51 6.90 -2.84
CA TYR A 100 9.31 6.08 -2.75
C TYR A 100 8.32 6.39 -3.88
N ILE A 101 7.38 5.50 -4.11
CA ILE A 101 6.21 5.81 -4.93
C ILE A 101 5.25 6.59 -4.05
N ARG A 102 4.93 7.79 -4.45
CA ARG A 102 4.03 8.70 -3.79
C ARG A 102 2.60 8.41 -4.24
N THR A 103 1.73 8.03 -3.30
CA THR A 103 0.29 7.94 -3.53
C THR A 103 -0.41 8.73 -2.43
N TYR A 104 -1.32 9.65 -2.78
CA TYR A 104 -1.96 10.45 -1.75
C TYR A 104 -3.39 10.86 -2.07
N LEU A 105 -4.13 11.15 -0.99
CA LEU A 105 -5.40 11.83 -0.97
C LEU A 105 -5.17 13.24 -0.42
N TYR A 106 -5.66 14.26 -1.13
CA TYR A 106 -5.49 15.65 -0.71
C TYR A 106 -6.81 16.40 -0.76
N GLN A 107 -7.33 16.74 0.43
CA GLN A 107 -8.64 17.35 0.59
C GLN A 107 -8.71 18.76 0.03
N ILE A 108 -7.67 19.57 0.18
CA ILE A 108 -7.65 20.94 -0.35
C ILE A 108 -7.75 20.95 -1.87
N ASP A 109 -6.96 20.11 -2.55
CA ASP A 109 -6.94 20.03 -4.01
C ASP A 109 -8.03 19.12 -4.59
N GLN A 110 -8.80 18.41 -3.74
CA GLN A 110 -9.86 17.49 -4.15
C GLN A 110 -9.40 16.50 -5.21
N ASN A 111 -8.29 15.81 -4.91
CA ASN A 111 -7.73 14.82 -5.86
C ASN A 111 -7.01 13.66 -5.19
N ILE A 112 -6.80 12.61 -5.98
CA ILE A 112 -5.85 11.54 -5.70
C ILE A 112 -4.70 11.58 -6.70
N VAL A 113 -3.51 11.18 -6.26
CA VAL A 113 -2.28 11.34 -7.04
C VAL A 113 -1.39 10.11 -6.94
N ILE A 114 -0.69 9.80 -8.05
CA ILE A 114 0.50 8.97 -8.07
C ILE A 114 1.69 9.83 -8.53
N GLY A 115 2.83 9.66 -7.89
CA GLY A 115 4.05 10.39 -8.24
C GLY A 115 5.32 9.73 -7.74
N ASP A 116 6.43 10.42 -7.99
CA ASP A 116 7.74 10.09 -7.45
C ASP A 116 7.98 10.95 -6.21
N GLY A 117 8.26 10.32 -5.08
CA GLY A 117 8.40 10.94 -3.78
C GLY A 117 9.82 10.91 -3.25
N VAL A 118 10.20 11.97 -2.54
CA VAL A 118 11.47 12.08 -1.83
C VAL A 118 11.19 12.48 -0.38
N TYR A 119 11.83 11.79 0.55
CA TYR A 119 11.79 12.07 1.97
C TYR A 119 13.18 11.95 2.59
N ASP A 120 13.69 13.05 3.15
CA ASP A 120 14.94 13.06 3.90
C ASP A 120 14.64 12.97 5.40
N LYS A 121 15.06 11.88 6.04
CA LYS A 121 14.87 11.66 7.48
C LYS A 121 15.66 12.64 8.36
N LYS A 122 16.70 13.25 7.85
CA LYS A 122 17.58 14.16 8.59
C LYS A 122 17.11 15.60 8.56
N ASP A 123 16.28 15.91 7.58
CA ASP A 123 15.77 17.25 7.38
C ASP A 123 14.26 17.19 7.17
N ASP A 124 13.55 17.43 8.25
CA ASP A 124 12.09 17.37 8.34
C ASP A 124 11.43 18.62 7.77
N SER A 125 12.21 19.54 7.17
CA SER A 125 11.66 20.74 6.58
C SER A 125 10.78 20.44 5.36
N TYR A 126 9.68 21.19 5.22
CA TYR A 126 8.75 21.11 4.09
C TYR A 126 9.47 21.15 2.72
N GLY A 127 10.54 21.91 2.60
CA GLY A 127 11.30 22.07 1.36
C GLY A 127 12.03 20.82 0.88
N LYS A 128 12.20 19.81 1.74
CA LYS A 128 12.88 18.54 1.40
C LYS A 128 11.93 17.32 1.38
N ARG A 129 10.67 17.56 1.65
CA ARG A 129 9.59 16.62 1.37
C ARG A 129 8.96 17.01 0.05
N GLY A 130 8.69 16.10 -0.77
CA GLY A 130 8.04 16.46 -2.00
C GLY A 130 8.20 15.37 -3.04
N GLY A 131 8.12 15.78 -4.26
CA GLY A 131 8.24 14.88 -5.37
C GLY A 131 7.50 15.40 -6.58
N LYS A 132 7.54 14.62 -7.63
CA LYS A 132 6.90 14.94 -8.89
C LYS A 132 5.56 14.22 -9.00
N THR A 133 4.48 14.97 -9.25
CA THR A 133 3.20 14.39 -9.65
C THR A 133 3.32 13.84 -11.07
N LEU A 134 2.96 12.57 -11.24
CA LEU A 134 2.94 11.89 -12.55
C LEU A 134 1.51 11.72 -13.06
N PHE A 135 0.60 11.30 -12.17
CA PHE A 135 -0.80 11.08 -12.50
C PHE A 135 -1.68 11.70 -11.43
N ARG A 136 -2.77 12.31 -11.85
CA ARG A 136 -3.75 12.97 -10.98
C ARG A 136 -5.16 12.69 -11.48
N LYS A 137 -6.09 12.53 -10.56
CA LYS A 137 -7.52 12.41 -10.86
C LYS A 137 -8.35 13.17 -9.82
N PRO A 138 -9.32 13.99 -10.25
CA PRO A 138 -10.24 14.65 -9.32
C PRO A 138 -11.03 13.60 -8.52
N MET A 139 -11.20 13.89 -7.23
CA MET A 139 -12.02 13.11 -6.32
C MET A 139 -12.50 13.99 -5.18
N GLN A 140 -13.80 14.05 -4.97
CA GLN A 140 -14.36 14.76 -3.82
C GLN A 140 -13.99 14.04 -2.53
N LEU A 141 -13.29 14.74 -1.65
CA LEU A 141 -12.82 14.26 -0.36
C LEU A 141 -13.40 15.14 0.75
N GLU A 142 -14.14 14.51 1.65
CA GLU A 142 -14.85 15.18 2.75
C GLU A 142 -14.15 14.92 4.08
N ASN A 143 -14.18 15.89 4.98
CA ASN A 143 -13.69 15.73 6.35
C ASN A 143 -14.54 14.69 7.11
N ASN A 144 -13.91 13.96 8.01
CA ASN A 144 -14.56 12.96 8.88
C ASN A 144 -15.28 11.83 8.13
N LYS A 145 -14.99 11.61 6.86
CA LYS A 145 -15.52 10.51 6.07
C LYS A 145 -14.52 9.39 5.92
N TRP A 146 -15.00 8.16 6.03
CA TRP A 146 -14.20 6.96 5.78
C TRP A 146 -14.14 6.64 4.29
N TYR A 147 -12.94 6.42 3.80
CA TYR A 147 -12.65 6.00 2.43
C TYR A 147 -11.96 4.64 2.43
N ASN A 148 -12.41 3.74 1.55
CA ASN A 148 -11.74 2.46 1.33
C ASN A 148 -10.60 2.70 0.34
N VAL A 149 -9.38 2.41 0.76
CA VAL A 149 -8.19 2.53 -0.08
C VAL A 149 -7.71 1.14 -0.45
N LYS A 150 -7.50 0.93 -1.74
CA LYS A 150 -6.89 -0.27 -2.28
C LYS A 150 -5.71 0.09 -3.16
N ILE A 151 -4.57 -0.52 -2.88
CA ILE A 151 -3.36 -0.39 -3.68
C ILE A 151 -2.91 -1.78 -4.10
N LYS A 152 -2.69 -1.97 -5.40
CA LYS A 152 -2.20 -3.22 -5.93
C LYS A 152 -0.97 -2.98 -6.79
N VAL A 153 0.10 -3.70 -6.51
CA VAL A 153 1.27 -3.77 -7.38
C VAL A 153 1.41 -5.21 -7.86
N LEU A 154 1.32 -5.39 -9.17
CA LEU A 154 1.41 -6.68 -9.82
C LEU A 154 2.17 -6.54 -11.14
N ASN A 155 3.25 -7.31 -11.32
CA ASN A 155 4.05 -7.31 -12.55
C ASN A 155 4.46 -5.90 -13.01
N ASN A 156 4.96 -5.08 -12.07
CA ASN A 156 5.34 -3.68 -12.28
C ASN A 156 4.19 -2.73 -12.72
N GLN A 157 2.94 -3.15 -12.55
CA GLN A 157 1.78 -2.26 -12.69
C GLN A 157 1.28 -1.87 -11.30
N LEU A 158 1.06 -0.59 -11.08
CA LEU A 158 0.48 -0.02 -9.88
C LEU A 158 -0.96 0.40 -10.17
N PHE A 159 -1.87 -0.01 -9.31
CA PHE A 159 -3.26 0.44 -9.25
C PHE A 159 -3.52 1.06 -7.89
N PHE A 160 -3.97 2.30 -7.87
CA PHE A 160 -4.38 3.03 -6.67
C PHE A 160 -5.85 3.41 -6.79
N SER A 161 -6.68 2.85 -5.95
CA SER A 161 -8.14 3.01 -5.98
C SER A 161 -8.67 3.50 -4.65
N VAL A 162 -9.66 4.39 -4.71
CA VAL A 162 -10.41 4.89 -3.55
C VAL A 162 -11.89 4.63 -3.78
N ASP A 163 -12.54 3.99 -2.79
CA ASP A 163 -13.96 3.58 -2.80
C ASP A 163 -14.37 2.72 -4.02
N ASN A 164 -13.42 2.08 -4.68
CA ASN A 164 -13.61 1.38 -5.96
C ASN A 164 -14.22 2.27 -7.07
N LYS A 165 -14.28 3.58 -6.88
CA LYS A 165 -14.87 4.55 -7.81
C LYS A 165 -13.82 5.29 -8.61
N THR A 166 -12.76 5.73 -7.93
CA THR A 166 -11.69 6.49 -8.56
C THR A 166 -10.41 5.66 -8.54
N THR A 167 -9.88 5.36 -9.71
CA THR A 167 -8.65 4.56 -9.85
C THR A 167 -7.64 5.30 -10.73
N LEU A 168 -6.40 5.32 -10.27
CA LEU A 168 -5.22 5.67 -11.05
C LEU A 168 -4.39 4.41 -11.29
N GLU A 169 -3.74 4.33 -12.46
CA GLU A 169 -2.84 3.25 -12.79
C GLU A 169 -1.59 3.76 -13.49
N CYS A 170 -0.47 3.08 -13.28
CA CYS A 170 0.77 3.37 -14.01
C CYS A 170 1.71 2.17 -14.03
N SER A 171 2.60 2.16 -15.02
CA SER A 171 3.74 1.24 -15.06
C SER A 171 4.88 1.80 -14.21
N LEU A 172 5.36 1.04 -13.22
CA LEU A 172 6.49 1.44 -12.38
C LEU A 172 7.79 1.56 -13.18
N GLU A 173 7.99 0.68 -14.15
CA GLU A 173 9.17 0.65 -15.00
C GLU A 173 9.21 1.86 -15.93
N LYS A 174 8.13 2.08 -16.70
CA LYS A 174 8.02 3.23 -17.64
C LYS A 174 8.10 4.58 -16.93
N SER A 175 7.67 4.64 -15.66
CA SER A 175 7.68 5.84 -14.84
C SER A 175 8.94 5.98 -13.98
N ASN A 176 9.89 5.03 -14.06
CA ASN A 176 11.14 4.99 -13.29
C ASN A 176 10.89 5.09 -11.77
N LEU A 177 9.83 4.46 -11.29
CA LEU A 177 9.44 4.48 -9.88
C LEU A 177 10.12 3.36 -9.08
N SER A 178 10.22 3.56 -7.76
CA SER A 178 10.84 2.59 -6.85
C SER A 178 10.10 1.24 -6.91
N GLN A 179 10.85 0.15 -7.12
CA GLN A 179 10.28 -1.19 -7.29
C GLN A 179 10.31 -2.04 -6.01
N LYS A 180 10.98 -1.59 -4.95
CA LYS A 180 11.13 -2.33 -3.69
C LYS A 180 11.40 -1.43 -2.51
N GLY A 181 10.80 -1.74 -1.38
CA GLY A 181 11.02 -0.98 -0.14
C GLY A 181 9.96 -1.27 0.91
N LYS A 182 9.75 -0.32 1.80
CA LYS A 182 8.79 -0.40 2.90
C LYS A 182 7.50 0.35 2.57
N LEU A 183 6.47 0.08 3.36
CA LEU A 183 5.30 0.94 3.45
C LEU A 183 5.60 2.07 4.44
N GLY A 184 5.16 3.28 4.12
CA GLY A 184 5.13 4.38 5.06
C GLY A 184 3.88 5.22 4.89
N PHE A 185 3.63 6.08 5.87
CA PHE A 185 2.55 7.07 5.83
C PHE A 185 3.07 8.42 6.26
N ILE A 186 2.55 9.46 5.61
CA ILE A 186 2.79 10.86 5.97
C ILE A 186 1.43 11.57 6.08
N THR A 187 1.28 12.41 7.08
CA THR A 187 0.12 13.30 7.21
C THR A 187 0.52 14.66 7.77
N ASN A 188 -0.17 15.71 7.34
CA ASN A 188 -0.05 17.07 7.88
C ASN A 188 -1.25 17.47 8.73
N GLY A 189 -2.13 16.56 9.06
CA GLY A 189 -3.28 16.71 9.93
C GLY A 189 -3.58 15.43 10.66
N GLU A 190 -4.75 15.31 11.30
CA GLU A 190 -5.17 14.07 11.96
C GLU A 190 -5.81 13.12 10.98
N VAL A 191 -5.31 11.88 10.97
CA VAL A 191 -5.87 10.77 10.19
C VAL A 191 -6.04 9.51 11.05
N LYS A 192 -7.05 8.72 10.70
CA LYS A 192 -7.33 7.42 11.32
C LYS A 192 -7.33 6.34 10.25
N ILE A 193 -6.64 5.24 10.50
CA ILE A 193 -6.55 4.09 9.59
C ILE A 193 -7.04 2.84 10.31
N THR A 194 -7.93 2.08 9.68
CA THR A 194 -8.40 0.78 10.17
C THR A 194 -8.27 -0.28 9.09
N ASP A 195 -8.38 -1.53 9.47
CA ASP A 195 -8.40 -2.71 8.58
C ASP A 195 -7.14 -2.82 7.69
N LEU A 196 -6.00 -2.28 8.14
CA LEU A 196 -4.77 -2.30 7.34
C LEU A 196 -4.24 -3.72 7.17
N ALA A 197 -4.36 -4.21 5.95
CA ALA A 197 -3.91 -5.54 5.54
C ALA A 197 -2.99 -5.47 4.33
N ILE A 198 -1.94 -6.28 4.33
CA ILE A 198 -0.98 -6.39 3.23
C ILE A 198 -0.92 -7.85 2.81
N LYS A 199 -1.21 -8.12 1.54
CA LYS A 199 -1.23 -9.46 0.94
C LYS A 199 -0.11 -9.57 -0.08
N SER A 200 0.64 -10.66 -0.04
CA SER A 200 1.54 -11.05 -1.13
C SER A 200 0.73 -11.67 -2.26
N LEU A 201 0.99 -11.26 -3.49
CA LEU A 201 0.32 -11.77 -4.69
C LEU A 201 1.21 -12.74 -5.46
#